data_405f84db0a6210edbffb61fdcd710b7f
#
_entry.id   405f84db0a6210edbffb61fdcd710b7f
#
_cell.length_a   1.000
_cell.length_b   1.000
_cell.length_c   1.000
_cell.angle_alpha   90.00
_cell.angle_beta   90.00
_cell.angle_gamma   90.00
#
_symmetry.space_group_name_H-M   'P 1'
#
loop_
_entity.id
_entity.type
_entity.pdbx_description
1 polymer ?
#
loop_
_entity_poly.entity_id
_entity_poly.type
_entity_poly.pdbx_seq_one_letter_code
_entity_poly.pdbx_strand_id
1 'polypeptide(L)' 'MAAVQGIIDCCFEEDGAWVLLDYKTTRVESAAELARRAPQLRKTYAAQMVIYRRALEAATGMPVRETYLYLTNLGETIRM' A
#
# COMPACT_ATOMS: atom_id res chain seq x y z
N MET A 1 2.39 7.21 14.20
CA MET A 1 1.22 6.40 14.51
C MET A 1 1.60 4.92 14.52
N ALA A 2 1.25 4.21 15.52
CA ALA A 2 1.73 2.84 15.66
C ALA A 2 0.65 1.87 16.13
N ALA A 3 -0.61 2.24 15.98
CA ALA A 3 -1.70 1.43 16.52
C ALA A 3 -1.72 0.02 15.95
N VAL A 4 -1.25 -0.14 14.71
CA VAL A 4 -1.24 -1.43 14.01
C VAL A 4 0.18 -1.72 13.56
N GLN A 5 1.10 -1.56 14.49
CA GLN A 5 2.51 -1.75 14.22
C GLN A 5 2.79 -3.13 13.65
N GLY A 6 3.60 -3.18 12.62
CA GLY A 6 3.94 -4.42 11.95
C GLY A 6 2.97 -4.84 10.86
N ILE A 7 1.82 -4.17 10.76
CA ILE A 7 0.82 -4.46 9.74
C ILE A 7 0.80 -3.37 8.67
N ILE A 8 0.74 -2.11 9.12
CA ILE A 8 0.66 -0.96 8.21
C ILE A 8 2.01 -0.24 8.27
N ASP A 9 2.68 -0.19 7.13
CA ASP A 9 4.01 0.42 7.06
C ASP A 9 3.96 1.94 7.11
N CYS A 10 3.03 2.54 6.40
CA CYS A 10 2.90 3.99 6.36
C CYS A 10 1.50 4.40 5.99
N CYS A 11 0.98 5.39 6.68
CA CYS A 11 -0.28 6.00 6.28
C CYS A 11 -0.25 7.47 6.66
N PHE A 12 -0.96 8.29 5.91
CA PHE A 12 -1.09 9.71 6.24
C PHE A 12 -2.49 10.19 5.85
N GLU A 13 -2.92 11.24 6.55
CA GLU A 13 -4.23 11.82 6.33
C GLU A 13 -4.17 12.87 5.24
N GLU A 14 -5.18 12.86 4.35
CA GLU A 14 -5.31 13.86 3.31
C GLU A 14 -6.80 14.14 3.10
N ASP A 15 -7.21 15.36 3.40
CA ASP A 15 -8.59 15.82 3.21
C ASP A 15 -9.63 14.89 3.89
N GLY A 16 -9.33 14.48 5.12
CA GLY A 16 -10.27 13.68 5.91
C GLY A 16 -10.31 12.21 5.56
N ALA A 17 -9.34 11.74 4.80
CA ALA A 17 -9.23 10.34 4.43
C ALA A 17 -7.78 9.89 4.53
N TRP A 18 -7.56 8.58 4.61
CA TRP A 18 -6.22 8.01 4.69
C TRP A 18 -5.68 7.68 3.32
N VAL A 19 -4.37 7.88 3.17
CA VAL A 19 -3.60 7.32 2.06
C VAL A 19 -2.69 6.28 2.67
N LEU A 20 -2.77 5.05 2.19
CA LEU A 20 -2.07 3.91 2.75
C LEU A 20 -0.94 3.48 1.81
N LEU A 21 0.27 3.38 2.35
CA LEU A 21 1.44 2.91 1.62
C LEU A 21 1.95 1.64 2.27
N ASP A 22 2.20 0.62 1.48
CA ASP A 22 2.80 -0.62 1.94
C ASP A 22 4.14 -0.80 1.23
N TYR A 23 5.23 -0.76 1.98
CA TYR A 23 6.57 -0.90 1.44
C TYR A 23 6.86 -2.36 1.13
N LYS A 24 7.33 -2.62 -0.08
CA LYS A 24 7.71 -3.97 -0.50
C LYS A 24 9.16 -3.97 -0.98
N THR A 25 9.87 -5.02 -0.60
CA THR A 25 11.25 -5.23 -1.03
C THR A 25 11.33 -6.13 -2.26
N THR A 26 10.20 -6.43 -2.88
CA THR A 26 10.13 -7.20 -4.11
C THR A 26 11.04 -6.58 -5.15
N ARG A 27 11.93 -7.39 -5.71
CA ARG A 27 12.93 -6.89 -6.63
C ARG A 27 12.35 -6.72 -8.02
N VAL A 28 12.41 -5.50 -8.52
CA VAL A 28 12.00 -5.14 -9.87
C VAL A 28 13.14 -4.32 -10.46
N GLU A 29 13.65 -4.74 -11.61
CA GLU A 29 14.88 -4.18 -12.15
C GLU A 29 14.68 -2.90 -12.95
N SER A 30 13.49 -2.67 -13.48
CA SER A 30 13.24 -1.49 -14.32
C SER A 30 11.77 -1.11 -14.31
N ALA A 31 11.49 0.11 -14.80
CA ALA A 31 10.11 0.55 -14.96
C ALA A 31 9.33 -0.32 -15.94
N ALA A 32 10.01 -0.83 -16.98
CA ALA A 32 9.36 -1.72 -17.95
C ALA A 32 8.96 -3.04 -17.29
N GLU A 33 9.81 -3.59 -16.45
CA GLU A 33 9.48 -4.80 -15.70
C GLU A 33 8.34 -4.54 -14.74
N LEU A 34 8.35 -3.38 -14.08
CA LEU A 34 7.28 -3.00 -13.17
C LEU A 34 5.94 -2.95 -13.90
N ALA A 35 5.90 -2.36 -15.09
CA ALA A 35 4.68 -2.27 -15.87
C ALA A 35 4.14 -3.66 -16.21
N ARG A 36 5.02 -4.60 -16.55
CA ARG A 36 4.62 -5.97 -16.86
C ARG A 36 4.11 -6.71 -15.63
N ARG A 37 4.73 -6.47 -14.47
CA ARG A 37 4.43 -7.20 -13.24
C ARG A 37 3.31 -6.57 -12.41
N ALA A 38 2.95 -5.33 -12.70
CA ALA A 38 1.96 -4.62 -11.88
C ALA A 38 0.64 -5.37 -11.70
N PRO A 39 0.03 -5.94 -12.74
CA PRO A 39 -1.22 -6.70 -12.54
C PRO A 39 -1.05 -7.88 -11.59
N GLN A 40 0.06 -8.59 -11.69
CA GLN A 40 0.33 -9.73 -10.82
C GLN A 40 0.57 -9.27 -9.39
N LEU A 41 1.30 -8.18 -9.20
CA LEU A 41 1.57 -7.64 -7.87
C LEU A 41 0.28 -7.16 -7.21
N ARG A 42 -0.58 -6.49 -7.96
CA ARG A 42 -1.88 -6.08 -7.44
C ARG A 42 -2.69 -7.28 -6.97
N LYS A 43 -2.72 -8.33 -7.78
CA LYS A 43 -3.45 -9.55 -7.44
C LYS A 43 -2.88 -10.20 -6.20
N THR A 44 -1.55 -10.30 -6.13
CA THR A 44 -0.86 -10.96 -5.02
C THR A 44 -1.14 -10.26 -3.68
N TYR A 45 -1.17 -8.93 -3.68
CA TYR A 45 -1.30 -8.18 -2.45
C TYR A 45 -2.69 -7.61 -2.18
N ALA A 46 -3.66 -7.91 -3.04
CA ALA A 46 -5.00 -7.34 -2.92
C ALA A 46 -5.66 -7.67 -1.58
N ALA A 47 -5.59 -8.93 -1.16
CA ALA A 47 -6.21 -9.36 0.09
C ALA A 47 -5.55 -8.67 1.30
N GLN A 48 -4.23 -8.54 1.28
CA GLN A 48 -3.48 -7.88 2.34
C GLN A 48 -3.90 -6.41 2.46
N MET A 49 -4.04 -5.73 1.32
CA MET A 49 -4.44 -4.32 1.33
C MET A 49 -5.86 -4.13 1.84
N VAL A 50 -6.76 -5.06 1.54
CA VAL A 50 -8.12 -5.01 2.08
C VAL A 50 -8.10 -5.12 3.61
N ILE A 51 -7.28 -6.03 4.14
CA ILE A 51 -7.16 -6.22 5.58
C ILE A 51 -6.59 -4.97 6.24
N TYR A 52 -5.53 -4.39 5.66
CA TYR A 52 -4.91 -3.18 6.19
C TYR A 52 -5.88 -2.01 6.19
N ARG A 53 -6.60 -1.86 5.08
CA ARG A 53 -7.58 -0.81 4.91
C ARG A 53 -8.67 -0.89 5.98
N ARG A 54 -9.22 -2.09 6.19
CA ARG A 54 -10.27 -2.30 7.17
C ARG A 54 -9.78 -2.04 8.59
N ALA A 55 -8.56 -2.48 8.89
CA ALA A 55 -7.99 -2.27 10.21
C ALA A 55 -7.82 -0.78 10.50
N LEU A 56 -7.31 -0.02 9.52
CA LEU A 56 -7.11 1.40 9.69
C LEU A 56 -8.44 2.15 9.81
N GLU A 57 -9.41 1.79 8.99
CA GLU A 57 -10.73 2.42 9.05
C GLU A 57 -11.42 2.13 10.39
N ALA A 58 -11.31 0.90 10.88
CA ALA A 58 -11.90 0.54 12.16
C ALA A 58 -11.21 1.25 13.33
N ALA A 59 -9.91 1.40 13.26
CA ALA A 59 -9.15 2.03 14.35
C ALA A 59 -9.36 3.54 14.41
N THR A 60 -9.61 4.19 13.29
CA THR A 60 -9.65 5.65 13.23
C THR A 60 -11.02 6.24 12.91
N GLY A 61 -11.93 5.45 12.38
CA GLY A 61 -13.23 5.95 11.94
C GLY A 61 -13.19 6.75 10.66
N MET A 62 -12.02 6.80 9.97
CA MET A 62 -11.87 7.54 8.72
C MET A 62 -11.69 6.58 7.55
N PRO A 63 -12.23 6.90 6.36
CA PRO A 63 -12.09 6.03 5.20
C PRO A 63 -10.66 6.06 4.65
N VAL A 64 -10.27 4.99 3.99
CA VAL A 64 -9.03 4.93 3.22
C VAL A 64 -9.40 5.24 1.78
N ARG A 65 -8.85 6.33 1.25
CA ARG A 65 -9.18 6.80 -0.09
C ARG A 65 -8.29 6.18 -1.16
N GLU A 66 -7.01 6.00 -0.83
CA GLU A 66 -6.04 5.48 -1.78
C GLU A 66 -5.10 4.50 -1.09
N THR A 67 -4.69 3.47 -1.83
CA THR A 67 -3.73 2.49 -1.35
C THR A 67 -2.67 2.29 -2.42
N TYR A 68 -1.41 2.19 -1.99
CA TYR A 68 -0.26 2.05 -2.87
C TYR A 68 0.70 1.00 -2.34
N LEU A 69 1.32 0.28 -3.28
CA LEU A 69 2.53 -0.51 -2.99
C LEU A 69 3.73 0.34 -3.38
N TYR A 70 4.69 0.48 -2.48
CA TYR A 70 5.92 1.21 -2.75
C TYR A 70 7.08 0.21 -2.86
N LEU A 71 7.70 0.14 -4.03
CA LEU A 71 8.80 -0.78 -4.29
C LEU A 71 10.10 -0.07 -3.97
N THR A 72 10.70 -0.44 -2.84
CA THR A 72 11.83 0.30 -2.27
C THR A 72 13.08 0.27 -3.14
N ASN A 73 13.33 -0.83 -3.84
CA ASN A 73 14.53 -0.93 -4.65
C ASN A 73 14.47 -0.08 -5.92
N LEU A 74 13.28 0.22 -6.41
CA LEU A 74 13.10 1.01 -7.63
C LEU A 74 12.64 2.44 -7.34
N GLY A 75 12.07 2.68 -6.17
CA GLY A 75 11.55 4.00 -5.83
C GLY A 75 10.23 4.32 -6.52
N GLU A 76 9.47 3.32 -6.91
CA GLU A 76 8.23 3.49 -7.65
C GLU A 76 7.03 2.98 -6.85
N THR A 77 5.86 3.52 -7.14
CA THR A 77 4.62 3.09 -6.50
C THR A 77 3.68 2.45 -7.51
N ILE A 78 2.85 1.54 -7.01
CA ILE A 78 1.75 0.95 -7.77
C ILE A 78 0.47 1.28 -7.01
N ARG A 79 -0.46 1.94 -7.67
CA ARG A 79 -1.78 2.20 -7.07
C ARG A 79 -2.59 0.90 -7.05
N MET A 80 -3.15 0.60 -5.88
CA MET A 80 -3.95 -0.62 -5.68
C MET A 80 -5.44 -0.42 -5.98
#